data_a2ec1ab6681454e1f7494ea3368786b7
#
_entry.id   a2ec1ab6681454e1f7494ea3368786b7
#
_cell.length_a   1.000
_cell.length_b   1.000
_cell.length_c   1.000
_cell.angle_alpha   90.00
_cell.angle_beta   90.00
_cell.angle_gamma   90.00
#
_symmetry.space_group_name_H-M   'P 1'
#
loop_
_entity.id
_entity.type
_entity.pdbx_description
1 polymer ?
#
loop_
_entity_poly.entity_id
_entity_poly.type
_entity_poly.pdbx_seq_one_letter_code
_entity_poly.pdbx_strand_id
1 'polypeptide(L)'
;MIFRLKLIFHPQVIVNLIDQNKKAEGNLERQYRAMHSTAGIRGVEYVAFDFHSMCANLKWDRLSLLIKDLQPYLSSYSYFMKTTYSGVVSRQLGTFRVNCMDSLDR
;
A
#
# COMPACT_ATOMS: atom_id res chain seq x y z
N MET A 1 12.51 9.71 -0.22
CA MET A 1 12.62 8.25 -0.11
C MET A 1 11.80 7.51 -1.16
N ILE A 2 10.51 7.79 -1.28
CA ILE A 2 9.64 7.13 -2.28
C ILE A 2 10.18 7.37 -3.69
N PHE A 3 10.52 8.61 -4.00
CA PHE A 3 11.06 8.98 -5.31
C PHE A 3 12.36 8.21 -5.61
N ARG A 4 13.26 8.13 -4.63
CA ARG A 4 14.53 7.42 -4.80
C ARG A 4 14.32 5.94 -5.03
N LEU A 5 13.39 5.32 -4.29
CA LEU A 5 13.03 3.91 -4.49
C LEU A 5 12.47 3.68 -5.88
N LYS A 6 11.61 4.58 -6.36
CA LYS A 6 11.06 4.50 -7.71
C LYS A 6 12.14 4.51 -8.77
N LEU A 7 13.15 5.35 -8.62
CA LEU A 7 14.25 5.44 -9.60
C LEU A 7 15.15 4.22 -9.61
N ILE A 8 15.38 3.62 -8.44
CA ILE A 8 16.37 2.56 -8.29
C ILE A 8 15.75 1.17 -8.44
N PHE A 9 14.55 0.98 -7.92
CA PHE A 9 13.99 -0.35 -7.78
C PHE A 9 12.79 -0.60 -8.69
N HIS A 10 11.59 -0.35 -8.20
CA HIS A 10 10.38 -0.90 -8.76
C HIS A 10 9.19 0.02 -8.54
N PRO A 11 8.08 -0.24 -9.25
CA PRO A 11 6.80 0.40 -8.94
C PRO A 11 6.39 0.17 -7.49
N GLN A 12 5.62 1.10 -6.94
CA GLN A 12 5.15 1.04 -5.55
C GLN A 12 3.64 1.32 -5.48
N VAL A 13 3.00 0.70 -4.50
CA VAL A 13 1.65 1.09 -4.08
C VAL A 13 1.73 1.60 -2.65
N ILE A 14 1.20 2.79 -2.43
CA ILE A 14 1.03 3.34 -1.09
C ILE A 14 -0.37 2.97 -0.63
N VAL A 15 -0.45 2.14 0.41
CA VAL A 15 -1.72 1.74 1.01
C VAL A 15 -1.87 2.50 2.32
N ASN A 16 -2.85 3.40 2.37
CA ASN A 16 -3.07 4.23 3.54
C ASN A 16 -4.32 3.76 4.28
N LEU A 17 -4.13 3.26 5.50
CA LEU A 17 -5.19 2.68 6.32
C LEU A 17 -5.71 3.62 7.41
N ILE A 18 -5.30 4.87 7.39
CA ILE A 18 -5.70 5.83 8.42
C ILE A 18 -7.17 6.21 8.28
N ASP A 19 -7.75 6.64 9.40
CA ASP A 19 -9.15 7.03 9.49
C ASP A 19 -9.38 8.30 8.67
N GLN A 20 -10.34 8.26 7.75
CA GLN A 20 -10.65 9.39 6.88
C GLN A 20 -11.67 10.35 7.50
N ASN A 21 -12.36 9.92 8.55
CA ASN A 21 -13.42 10.69 9.19
C ASN A 21 -12.94 11.51 10.39
N LYS A 22 -11.92 11.07 11.10
CA LYS A 22 -11.33 11.82 12.19
C LYS A 22 -10.64 13.06 11.63
N LYS A 23 -10.76 14.19 12.37
CA LYS A 23 -10.26 15.48 11.88
C LYS A 23 -8.78 15.43 11.53
N ALA A 24 -7.94 14.98 12.46
CA ALA A 24 -6.49 14.97 12.25
C ALA A 24 -6.07 13.94 11.20
N GLU A 25 -6.53 12.71 11.33
CA GLU A 25 -6.16 11.64 10.39
C GLU A 25 -6.77 11.87 9.02
N GLY A 26 -8.02 12.36 8.97
CA GLY A 26 -8.67 12.69 7.71
C GLY A 26 -7.95 13.80 6.96
N ASN A 27 -7.46 14.82 7.67
CA ASN A 27 -6.65 15.86 7.07
C ASN A 27 -5.34 15.32 6.52
N LEU A 28 -4.68 14.44 7.28
CA LEU A 28 -3.44 13.82 6.85
C LEU A 28 -3.65 12.97 5.60
N GLU A 29 -4.73 12.20 5.56
CA GLU A 29 -5.08 11.38 4.40
C GLU A 29 -5.30 12.25 3.16
N ARG A 30 -6.04 13.34 3.30
CA ARG A 30 -6.30 14.25 2.17
C ARG A 30 -5.02 14.91 1.67
N GLN A 31 -4.13 15.29 2.57
CA GLN A 31 -2.83 15.84 2.20
C GLN A 31 -1.97 14.83 1.47
N TYR A 32 -1.97 13.60 1.92
CA TYR A 32 -1.23 12.50 1.29
C TYR A 32 -1.73 12.27 -0.13
N ARG A 33 -3.04 12.22 -0.30
CA ARG A 33 -3.69 12.06 -1.60
C ARG A 33 -3.35 13.21 -2.54
N ALA A 34 -3.43 14.44 -2.03
CA ALA A 34 -3.12 15.63 -2.82
C ALA A 34 -1.65 15.63 -3.26
N MET A 35 -0.74 15.28 -2.37
CA MET A 35 0.68 15.19 -2.69
C MET A 35 0.94 14.15 -3.78
N HIS A 36 0.33 13.00 -3.68
CA HIS A 36 0.47 11.95 -4.69
C HIS A 36 0.00 12.45 -6.06
N SER A 37 -1.18 13.07 -6.11
CA SER A 37 -1.75 13.59 -7.35
C SER A 37 -0.88 14.69 -7.96
N THR A 38 -0.32 15.58 -7.13
CA THR A 38 0.48 16.71 -7.58
C THR A 38 1.88 16.28 -8.01
N ALA A 39 2.48 15.32 -7.30
CA ALA A 39 3.84 14.89 -7.57
C ALA A 39 4.01 14.21 -8.93
N GLY A 40 2.97 13.56 -9.44
CA GLY A 40 2.98 12.93 -10.76
C GLY A 40 4.07 11.88 -10.93
N ILE A 41 4.48 11.21 -9.88
CA ILE A 41 5.55 10.22 -9.93
C ILE A 41 5.01 8.94 -10.57
N ARG A 42 5.59 8.55 -11.69
CA ARG A 42 5.18 7.33 -12.41
C ARG A 42 5.53 6.09 -11.60
N GLY A 43 4.62 5.11 -11.64
CA GLY A 43 4.82 3.83 -10.97
C GLY A 43 4.58 3.88 -9.47
N VAL A 44 4.10 4.99 -8.96
CA VAL A 44 3.66 5.11 -7.57
C VAL A 44 2.16 5.28 -7.56
N GLU A 45 1.46 4.25 -7.09
CA GLU A 45 0.00 4.26 -6.98
C GLU A 45 -0.42 4.51 -5.55
N TYR A 46 -1.64 4.99 -5.36
CA TYR A 46 -2.18 5.32 -4.04
C TYR A 46 -3.52 4.62 -3.85
N VAL A 47 -3.64 3.88 -2.76
CA VAL A 47 -4.88 3.23 -2.36
C VAL A 47 -5.19 3.64 -0.92
N ALA A 48 -6.35 4.25 -0.71
CA ALA A 48 -6.85 4.59 0.62
C ALA A 48 -7.92 3.60 1.03
N PHE A 49 -7.80 3.05 2.23
CA PHE A 49 -8.80 2.15 2.81
C PHE A 49 -8.98 2.54 4.27
N ASP A 50 -10.14 3.08 4.60
CA ASP A 50 -10.47 3.49 5.97
C ASP A 50 -10.76 2.25 6.80
N PHE A 51 -9.71 1.65 7.34
CA PHE A 51 -9.81 0.41 8.10
C PHE A 51 -10.77 0.55 9.28
N HIS A 52 -10.70 1.67 9.99
CA HIS A 52 -11.53 1.89 11.16
C HIS A 52 -13.03 1.87 10.83
N SER A 53 -13.43 2.58 9.78
CA SER A 53 -14.82 2.63 9.35
C SER A 53 -15.26 1.34 8.66
N MET A 54 -14.44 0.83 7.77
CA MET A 54 -14.80 -0.33 6.95
C MET A 54 -14.89 -1.62 7.78
N CYS A 55 -14.01 -1.77 8.76
CA CYS A 55 -13.95 -2.96 9.59
C CYS A 55 -14.53 -2.76 10.99
N ALA A 56 -15.38 -1.74 11.17
CA ALA A 56 -16.05 -1.48 12.43
C ALA A 56 -16.86 -2.69 12.88
N ASN A 57 -17.01 -2.86 14.19
CA ASN A 57 -17.77 -3.95 14.80
C ASN A 57 -17.23 -5.33 14.40
N LEU A 58 -15.91 -5.46 14.32
CA LEU A 58 -15.21 -6.73 14.02
C LEU A 58 -15.55 -7.32 12.64
N LYS A 59 -15.89 -6.47 11.70
CA LYS A 59 -16.18 -6.91 10.32
C LYS A 59 -14.87 -7.09 9.54
N TRP A 60 -14.02 -7.96 10.02
CA TRP A 60 -12.70 -8.24 9.43
C TRP A 60 -12.78 -8.79 8.01
N ASP A 61 -13.89 -9.45 7.68
CA ASP A 61 -14.13 -9.95 6.32
C ASP A 61 -14.09 -8.86 5.27
N ARG A 62 -14.33 -7.61 5.65
CA ARG A 62 -14.26 -6.47 4.73
C ARG A 62 -12.86 -6.17 4.25
N LEU A 63 -11.84 -6.72 4.88
CA LEU A 63 -10.48 -6.65 4.36
C LEU A 63 -10.36 -7.28 2.97
N SER A 64 -11.27 -8.19 2.64
CA SER A 64 -11.31 -8.77 1.29
C SER A 64 -11.52 -7.71 0.22
N LEU A 65 -12.20 -6.62 0.53
CA LEU A 65 -12.39 -5.50 -0.40
C LEU A 65 -11.06 -4.83 -0.72
N LEU A 66 -10.23 -4.62 0.31
CA LEU A 66 -8.89 -4.06 0.11
C LEU A 66 -8.03 -5.01 -0.73
N ILE A 67 -8.05 -6.30 -0.41
CA ILE A 67 -7.29 -7.30 -1.17
C ILE A 67 -7.74 -7.32 -2.63
N LYS A 68 -9.04 -7.20 -2.86
CA LYS A 68 -9.59 -7.13 -4.22
C LYS A 68 -9.05 -5.91 -4.98
N ASP A 69 -8.99 -4.75 -4.32
CA ASP A 69 -8.45 -3.54 -4.93
C ASP A 69 -6.96 -3.66 -5.21
N LEU A 70 -6.23 -4.39 -4.38
CA LEU A 70 -4.79 -4.59 -4.55
C LEU A 70 -4.44 -5.74 -5.49
N GLN A 71 -5.41 -6.58 -5.88
CA GLN A 71 -5.16 -7.79 -6.65
C GLN A 71 -4.35 -7.55 -7.93
N PRO A 72 -4.65 -6.52 -8.75
CA PRO A 72 -3.84 -6.26 -9.94
C PRO A 72 -2.37 -6.02 -9.62
N TYR A 73 -2.10 -5.32 -8.54
CA TYR A 73 -0.73 -5.03 -8.12
C TYR A 73 -0.06 -6.26 -7.53
N LEU A 74 -0.79 -7.05 -6.73
CA LEU A 74 -0.26 -8.29 -6.17
C LEU A 74 0.17 -9.25 -7.27
N SER A 75 -0.64 -9.39 -8.31
CA SER A 75 -0.33 -10.24 -9.44
C SER A 75 0.86 -9.72 -10.23
N SER A 76 0.87 -8.41 -10.49
CA SER A 76 1.92 -7.76 -11.30
C SER A 76 3.25 -7.71 -10.57
N TYR A 77 3.24 -7.48 -9.26
CA TYR A 77 4.48 -7.32 -8.48
C TYR A 77 5.09 -8.66 -8.09
N SER A 78 4.30 -9.73 -8.13
CA SER A 78 4.79 -11.07 -7.83
C SER A 78 5.39 -11.15 -6.42
N TYR A 79 6.30 -12.07 -6.22
CA TYR A 79 6.90 -12.32 -4.91
C TYR A 79 8.31 -12.84 -5.07
N PHE A 80 9.10 -12.74 -4.01
CA PHE A 80 10.43 -13.32 -3.97
C PHE A 80 10.36 -14.74 -3.42
N MET A 81 10.96 -15.68 -4.14
CA MET A 81 11.06 -17.06 -3.68
C MET A 81 12.43 -17.63 -4.01
N LYS A 82 13.05 -18.26 -3.04
CA LYS A 82 14.33 -18.93 -3.20
C LYS A 82 14.22 -20.33 -2.63
N THR A 83 14.75 -21.32 -3.35
CA THR A 83 14.76 -22.70 -2.89
C THR A 83 16.21 -23.19 -2.77
N THR A 84 16.41 -24.24 -1.96
CA THR A 84 17.71 -24.84 -1.76
C THR A 84 18.30 -25.39 -3.06
N TYR A 85 17.45 -25.99 -3.89
CA TYR A 85 17.89 -26.67 -5.10
C TYR A 85 17.99 -25.74 -6.31
N SER A 86 17.05 -24.83 -6.44
CA SER A 86 16.92 -24.01 -7.67
C SER A 86 17.43 -22.57 -7.51
N GLY A 87 17.85 -22.19 -6.31
CA GLY A 87 18.23 -20.81 -6.04
C GLY A 87 17.02 -19.89 -6.10
N VAL A 88 17.18 -18.70 -6.68
CA VAL A 88 16.10 -17.73 -6.80
C VAL A 88 15.16 -18.17 -7.91
N VAL A 89 13.90 -18.43 -7.55
CA VAL A 89 12.87 -18.91 -8.48
C VAL A 89 11.97 -17.77 -8.94
N SER A 90 11.72 -16.79 -8.08
CA SER A 90 10.89 -15.64 -8.40
C SER A 90 11.46 -14.39 -7.73
N ARG A 91 11.33 -13.26 -8.41
CA ARG A 91 11.74 -11.96 -7.87
C ARG A 91 10.55 -11.05 -7.79
N GLN A 92 10.46 -10.31 -6.69
CA GLN A 92 9.43 -9.30 -6.51
C GLN A 92 9.70 -8.11 -7.42
N LEU A 93 8.68 -7.66 -8.13
CA LEU A 93 8.80 -6.59 -9.14
C LEU A 93 8.26 -5.25 -8.67
N GLY A 94 7.66 -5.21 -7.49
CA GLY A 94 7.14 -3.98 -6.91
C GLY A 94 7.02 -4.12 -5.42
N THR A 95 6.70 -3.01 -4.74
CA THR A 95 6.61 -2.98 -3.29
C THR A 95 5.34 -2.28 -2.83
N PHE A 96 4.93 -2.58 -1.60
CA PHE A 96 3.80 -1.95 -0.94
C PHE A 96 4.29 -1.18 0.28
N ARG A 97 3.84 0.06 0.39
CA ARG A 97 4.04 0.87 1.59
C ARG A 97 2.73 1.00 2.32
N VAL A 98 2.63 0.41 3.49
CA VAL A 98 1.39 0.41 4.27
C VAL A 98 1.54 1.34 5.47
N ASN A 99 0.61 2.28 5.61
CA ASN A 99 0.59 3.23 6.72
C ASN A 99 -0.72 3.07 7.50
N CYS A 100 -0.61 3.11 8.83
CA CYS A 100 -1.78 3.22 9.70
C CYS A 100 -1.42 4.11 10.89
N MET A 101 -2.39 4.32 11.80
CA MET A 101 -2.16 5.15 12.98
C MET A 101 -1.00 4.63 13.83
N ASP A 102 -0.88 3.30 13.92
CA ASP A 102 0.16 2.63 14.72
C ASP A 102 1.29 2.10 13.84
N SER A 103 1.72 2.89 12.86
CA SER A 103 2.72 2.44 11.88
C SER A 103 4.04 1.97 12.48
N LEU A 104 4.36 2.39 13.69
CA LEU A 104 5.57 1.93 14.37
C LEU A 104 5.49 0.45 14.74
N ASP A 105 4.28 -0.08 14.90
CA ASP A 105 4.03 -1.45 15.30
C ASP A 105 3.69 -2.37 14.11
N ARG A 106 3.65 -1.82 12.93
CA ARG A 106 3.17 -2.51 11.73
C ARG A 106 4.26 -2.65 10.66
#